data_e57a08671387024627d0bbfeafe4c239
#
_entry.id   e57a08671387024627d0bbfeafe4c239
#
_cell.length_a   1.000
_cell.length_b   1.000
_cell.length_c   1.000
_cell.angle_alpha   90.00
_cell.angle_beta   90.00
_cell.angle_gamma   90.00
#
_symmetry.space_group_name_H-M   'P 1'
#
loop_
_entity.id
_entity.type
_entity.pdbx_description
1 polymer ?
#
loop_
_entity_poly.entity_id
_entity_poly.type
_entity_poly.pdbx_seq_one_letter_code
_entity_poly.pdbx_strand_id
1 'polypeptide(L)'
;MSIKIDLKIFLFVFLFLITSQIEMYILLMIFAIIHELGHVIAGLILKFKPEEIRITPVGLQVSFSIDSIEYNEKVNRAKVLNIKKAIIALAGPMTNLFISSIVILFGMFYKEIQYTYIYQVVIYANLLIALFNLIPIYPMDGGRVLKEVLHIIFGKKKAYKVTYIISKTVLILLTMLSSIAILYIHNIAILIIIAYLWYLEIVEIRRYNRRRNIEKLISSIENKEHSLIDSTTAK
;
A
#
# COMPACT_ATOMS: atom_id res chain seq x y z
N MET A 1 -19.87 5.75 3.23
CA MET A 1 -18.86 4.85 2.67
C MET A 1 -19.12 4.77 1.17
N SER A 2 -18.18 5.17 0.32
CA SER A 2 -18.31 5.13 -1.15
C SER A 2 -17.50 3.96 -1.70
N ILE A 3 -18.06 3.28 -2.73
CA ILE A 3 -17.38 2.21 -3.44
C ILE A 3 -17.01 2.73 -4.83
N LYS A 4 -15.73 2.62 -5.21
CA LYS A 4 -15.23 3.01 -6.52
C LYS A 4 -14.54 1.84 -7.19
N ILE A 5 -14.76 1.67 -8.49
CA ILE A 5 -14.12 0.62 -9.29
C ILE A 5 -13.13 1.30 -10.23
N ASP A 6 -11.86 0.87 -10.20
CA ASP A 6 -10.85 1.33 -11.16
C ASP A 6 -11.04 0.55 -12.48
N LEU A 7 -11.32 1.28 -13.55
CA LEU A 7 -11.54 0.69 -14.88
C LEU A 7 -10.35 -0.13 -15.39
N LYS A 8 -9.17 0.06 -14.82
CA LYS A 8 -7.97 -0.73 -15.18
C LYS A 8 -8.12 -2.22 -14.86
N ILE A 9 -9.08 -2.60 -13.97
CA ILE A 9 -9.34 -4.01 -13.68
C ILE A 9 -9.72 -4.78 -14.94
N PHE A 10 -10.49 -4.15 -15.86
CA PHE A 10 -10.87 -4.77 -17.12
C PHE A 10 -9.67 -5.04 -18.04
N LEU A 11 -8.66 -4.16 -18.00
CA LEU A 11 -7.42 -4.37 -18.75
C LEU A 11 -6.66 -5.59 -18.22
N PHE A 12 -6.59 -5.77 -16.90
CA PHE A 12 -5.92 -6.91 -16.27
C PHE A 12 -6.70 -8.21 -16.52
N VAL A 13 -8.03 -8.19 -16.37
CA VAL A 13 -8.87 -9.36 -16.70
C VAL A 13 -8.65 -9.78 -18.15
N PHE A 14 -8.67 -8.85 -19.10
CA PHE A 14 -8.44 -9.12 -20.51
C PHE A 14 -7.05 -9.72 -20.78
N LEU A 15 -6.01 -9.17 -20.13
CA LEU A 15 -4.66 -9.65 -20.21
C LEU A 15 -4.53 -11.11 -19.71
N PHE A 16 -5.10 -11.39 -18.53
CA PHE A 16 -5.03 -12.74 -17.95
C PHE A 16 -5.89 -13.76 -18.72
N LEU A 17 -6.94 -13.30 -19.41
CA LEU A 17 -7.70 -14.13 -20.35
C LEU A 17 -6.85 -14.53 -21.57
N ILE A 18 -6.15 -13.57 -22.19
CA ILE A 18 -5.28 -13.87 -23.37
C ILE A 18 -4.13 -14.78 -22.99
N THR A 19 -3.57 -14.62 -21.79
CA THR A 19 -2.46 -15.45 -21.32
C THR A 19 -2.91 -16.81 -20.76
N SER A 20 -4.22 -17.12 -20.80
CA SER A 20 -4.82 -18.33 -20.21
C SER A 20 -4.52 -18.53 -18.73
N GLN A 21 -4.34 -17.42 -17.98
CA GLN A 21 -4.01 -17.41 -16.55
C GLN A 21 -5.14 -16.83 -15.69
N ILE A 22 -6.35 -16.81 -16.20
CA ILE A 22 -7.50 -16.17 -15.51
C ILE A 22 -7.83 -16.85 -14.16
N GLU A 23 -7.69 -18.17 -14.05
CA GLU A 23 -7.93 -18.89 -12.80
C GLU A 23 -6.96 -18.43 -11.70
N MET A 24 -5.68 -18.29 -12.02
CA MET A 24 -4.68 -17.79 -11.09
C MET A 24 -4.98 -16.35 -10.68
N TYR A 25 -5.41 -15.51 -11.62
CA TYR A 25 -5.80 -14.13 -11.32
C TYR A 25 -6.99 -14.05 -10.36
N ILE A 26 -8.05 -14.83 -10.60
CA ILE A 26 -9.22 -14.88 -9.71
C ILE A 26 -8.81 -15.31 -8.30
N LEU A 27 -7.96 -16.32 -8.19
CA LEU A 27 -7.50 -16.84 -6.91
C LEU A 27 -6.65 -15.82 -6.17
N LEU A 28 -5.74 -15.13 -6.85
CA LEU A 28 -4.96 -14.02 -6.28
C LEU A 28 -5.87 -12.87 -5.82
N MET A 29 -6.93 -12.54 -6.59
CA MET A 29 -7.90 -11.51 -6.20
C MET A 29 -8.67 -11.89 -4.94
N ILE A 30 -9.06 -13.16 -4.76
CA ILE A 30 -9.71 -13.63 -3.54
C ILE A 30 -8.80 -13.40 -2.32
N PHE A 31 -7.54 -13.83 -2.40
CA PHE A 31 -6.60 -13.64 -1.30
C PHE A 31 -6.20 -12.17 -1.10
N ALA A 32 -6.19 -11.36 -2.15
CA ALA A 32 -6.02 -9.92 -2.03
C ALA A 32 -7.21 -9.25 -1.32
N ILE A 33 -8.44 -9.72 -1.53
CA ILE A 33 -9.61 -9.25 -0.77
C ILE A 33 -9.47 -9.61 0.72
N ILE A 34 -9.05 -10.83 1.04
CA ILE A 34 -8.82 -11.27 2.42
C ILE A 34 -7.71 -10.45 3.08
N HIS A 35 -6.64 -10.15 2.36
CA HIS A 35 -5.57 -9.25 2.78
C HIS A 35 -6.12 -7.87 3.19
N GLU A 36 -6.95 -7.26 2.33
CA GLU A 36 -7.56 -5.96 2.62
C GLU A 36 -8.54 -6.00 3.79
N LEU A 37 -9.25 -7.12 3.98
CA LEU A 37 -10.06 -7.32 5.18
C LEU A 37 -9.20 -7.26 6.45
N GLY A 38 -7.97 -7.75 6.42
CA GLY A 38 -7.01 -7.60 7.51
C GLY A 38 -6.78 -6.12 7.88
N HIS A 39 -6.56 -5.24 6.89
CA HIS A 39 -6.43 -3.80 7.12
C HIS A 39 -7.71 -3.18 7.70
N VAL A 40 -8.87 -3.59 7.17
CA VAL A 40 -10.18 -3.08 7.64
C VAL A 40 -10.41 -3.44 9.10
N ILE A 41 -10.21 -4.72 9.46
CA ILE A 41 -10.38 -5.20 10.84
C ILE A 41 -9.44 -4.44 11.80
N ALA A 42 -8.16 -4.32 11.45
CA ALA A 42 -7.20 -3.56 12.25
C ALA A 42 -7.58 -2.08 12.36
N GLY A 43 -8.06 -1.47 11.28
CA GLY A 43 -8.54 -0.09 11.27
C GLY A 43 -9.73 0.11 12.22
N LEU A 44 -10.72 -0.78 12.16
CA LEU A 44 -11.90 -0.72 13.05
C LEU A 44 -11.51 -0.93 14.53
N ILE A 45 -10.63 -1.88 14.85
CA ILE A 45 -10.13 -2.12 16.21
C ILE A 45 -9.41 -0.86 16.73
N LEU A 46 -8.65 -0.18 15.89
CA LEU A 46 -7.93 1.05 16.23
C LEU A 46 -8.83 2.31 16.16
N LYS A 47 -10.15 2.13 15.97
CA LYS A 47 -11.18 3.17 15.90
C LYS A 47 -11.06 4.14 14.72
N PHE A 48 -10.50 3.69 13.60
CA PHE A 48 -10.55 4.43 12.35
C PHE A 48 -11.85 4.13 11.61
N LYS A 49 -12.42 5.16 10.95
CA LYS A 49 -13.64 5.00 10.15
C LYS A 49 -13.29 4.79 8.68
N PRO A 50 -13.71 3.67 8.05
CA PRO A 50 -13.53 3.47 6.62
C PRO A 50 -14.37 4.49 5.85
N GLU A 51 -13.75 5.22 4.93
CA GLU A 51 -14.39 6.30 4.15
C GLU A 51 -14.68 5.86 2.71
N GLU A 52 -13.70 5.25 2.07
CA GLU A 52 -13.79 4.82 0.68
C GLU A 52 -13.16 3.44 0.50
N ILE A 53 -13.88 2.57 -0.22
CA ILE A 53 -13.37 1.31 -0.73
C ILE A 53 -13.17 1.45 -2.24
N ARG A 54 -11.96 1.19 -2.72
CA ARG A 54 -11.63 1.22 -4.15
C ARG A 54 -11.18 -0.16 -4.61
N ILE A 55 -11.88 -0.70 -5.61
CA ILE A 55 -11.50 -1.95 -6.26
C ILE A 55 -10.46 -1.63 -7.33
N THR A 56 -9.26 -2.19 -7.20
CA THR A 56 -8.13 -1.99 -8.10
C THR A 56 -7.72 -3.31 -8.77
N PRO A 57 -6.93 -3.29 -9.85
CA PRO A 57 -6.45 -4.51 -10.50
C PRO A 57 -5.66 -5.47 -9.61
N VAL A 58 -5.12 -4.98 -8.50
CA VAL A 58 -4.25 -5.72 -7.58
C VAL A 58 -4.96 -6.08 -6.28
N GLY A 59 -6.25 -5.76 -6.16
CA GLY A 59 -7.08 -6.03 -4.97
C GLY A 59 -7.95 -4.84 -4.58
N LEU A 60 -8.41 -4.84 -3.34
CA LEU A 60 -9.15 -3.72 -2.76
C LEU A 60 -8.17 -2.70 -2.18
N GLN A 61 -8.58 -1.46 -2.06
CA GLN A 61 -7.87 -0.41 -1.34
C GLN A 61 -8.86 0.32 -0.44
N VAL A 62 -8.61 0.32 0.86
CA VAL A 62 -9.46 1.00 1.83
C VAL A 62 -8.79 2.28 2.32
N SER A 63 -9.52 3.39 2.23
CA SER A 63 -9.11 4.67 2.80
C SER A 63 -9.84 4.92 4.10
N PHE A 64 -9.11 5.36 5.13
CA PHE A 64 -9.65 5.69 6.43
C PHE A 64 -9.66 7.20 6.64
N SER A 65 -10.75 7.74 7.18
CA SER A 65 -10.81 9.10 7.67
C SER A 65 -10.20 9.19 9.07
N ILE A 66 -9.52 10.31 9.31
CA ILE A 66 -9.00 10.66 10.62
C ILE A 66 -9.89 11.78 11.14
N ASP A 67 -10.57 11.57 12.27
CA ASP A 67 -11.35 12.65 12.89
C ASP A 67 -10.40 13.82 13.21
N SER A 68 -10.74 14.99 12.71
CA SER A 68 -9.95 16.23 12.85
C SER A 68 -9.69 16.64 14.33
N ILE A 69 -10.49 16.13 15.25
CA ILE A 69 -10.37 16.32 16.70
C ILE A 69 -9.10 15.63 17.26
N GLU A 70 -8.70 14.46 16.71
CA GLU A 70 -7.46 13.76 17.11
C GLU A 70 -6.19 14.41 16.55
N TYR A 71 -6.30 15.23 15.49
CA TYR A 71 -5.15 15.83 14.83
C TYR A 71 -4.60 17.07 15.57
N ASN A 72 -5.42 17.78 16.34
CA ASN A 72 -5.10 19.11 16.91
C ASN A 72 -4.38 19.10 18.26
N GLU A 73 -4.13 17.96 18.89
CA GLU A 73 -3.51 17.90 20.20
C GLU A 73 -2.14 17.17 20.22
N LYS A 74 -1.10 17.97 20.50
CA LYS A 74 0.26 17.65 21.01
C LYS A 74 1.07 16.51 20.34
N VAL A 75 2.38 16.75 20.20
CA VAL A 75 3.44 15.90 19.57
C VAL A 75 3.38 14.42 19.93
N ASN A 76 2.94 14.05 21.13
CA ASN A 76 2.81 12.66 21.56
C ASN A 76 1.66 11.92 20.84
N ARG A 77 0.56 12.60 20.51
CA ARG A 77 -0.56 12.00 19.77
C ARG A 77 -0.21 11.74 18.31
N ALA A 78 0.61 12.59 17.69
CA ALA A 78 1.09 12.35 16.33
C ALA A 78 1.93 11.06 16.21
N LYS A 79 2.75 10.76 17.23
CA LYS A 79 3.50 9.48 17.27
C LYS A 79 2.56 8.28 17.38
N VAL A 80 1.57 8.34 18.27
CA VAL A 80 0.57 7.27 18.43
C VAL A 80 -0.21 7.06 17.15
N LEU A 81 -0.60 8.12 16.44
CA LEU A 81 -1.29 8.04 15.16
C LEU A 81 -0.44 7.33 14.09
N ASN A 82 0.86 7.65 14.01
CA ASN A 82 1.76 7.00 13.06
C ASN A 82 1.97 5.52 13.39
N ILE A 83 2.06 5.16 14.69
CA ILE A 83 2.11 3.76 15.11
C ILE A 83 0.84 3.01 14.70
N LYS A 84 -0.34 3.57 14.97
CA LYS A 84 -1.62 2.99 14.54
C LYS A 84 -1.67 2.76 13.03
N LYS A 85 -1.23 3.74 12.22
CA LYS A 85 -1.15 3.60 10.76
C LYS A 85 -0.19 2.51 10.31
N ALA A 86 0.97 2.38 10.97
CA ALA A 86 1.93 1.31 10.69
C ALA A 86 1.34 -0.07 11.03
N ILE A 87 0.62 -0.21 12.16
CA ILE A 87 -0.07 -1.45 12.53
C ILE A 87 -1.14 -1.81 11.51
N ILE A 88 -1.96 -0.84 11.08
CA ILE A 88 -2.96 -1.08 10.02
C ILE A 88 -2.26 -1.57 8.75
N ALA A 89 -1.16 -0.93 8.32
CA ALA A 89 -0.45 -1.33 7.13
C ALA A 89 0.19 -2.73 7.23
N LEU A 90 0.58 -3.18 8.43
CA LEU A 90 1.08 -4.54 8.64
C LEU A 90 -0.02 -5.60 8.68
N ALA A 91 -1.24 -5.24 9.05
CA ALA A 91 -2.32 -6.19 9.28
C ALA A 91 -2.67 -7.02 8.04
N GLY A 92 -2.67 -6.43 6.84
CA GLY A 92 -2.89 -7.16 5.59
C GLY A 92 -1.87 -8.27 5.34
N PRO A 93 -0.56 -7.96 5.25
CA PRO A 93 0.47 -8.98 5.11
C PRO A 93 0.44 -10.04 6.22
N MET A 94 0.18 -9.64 7.48
CA MET A 94 0.07 -10.59 8.59
C MET A 94 -1.12 -11.54 8.42
N THR A 95 -2.25 -11.08 7.88
CA THR A 95 -3.41 -11.93 7.57
C THR A 95 -3.03 -13.04 6.58
N ASN A 96 -2.35 -12.70 5.49
CA ASN A 96 -1.90 -13.70 4.51
C ASN A 96 -0.87 -14.68 5.11
N LEU A 97 0.10 -14.19 5.88
CA LEU A 97 1.07 -15.05 6.57
C LEU A 97 0.37 -15.99 7.57
N PHE A 98 -0.63 -15.50 8.28
CA PHE A 98 -1.42 -16.29 9.22
C PHE A 98 -2.19 -17.41 8.50
N ILE A 99 -2.84 -17.11 7.37
CA ILE A 99 -3.53 -18.11 6.55
C ILE A 99 -2.55 -19.17 6.06
N SER A 100 -1.41 -18.76 5.50
CA SER A 100 -0.37 -19.70 5.05
C SER A 100 0.10 -20.60 6.19
N SER A 101 0.31 -20.04 7.39
CA SER A 101 0.75 -20.79 8.56
C SER A 101 -0.29 -21.82 9.00
N ILE A 102 -1.58 -21.44 9.03
CA ILE A 102 -2.67 -22.38 9.37
C ILE A 102 -2.72 -23.52 8.35
N VAL A 103 -2.66 -23.22 7.05
CA VAL A 103 -2.72 -24.24 6.00
C VAL A 103 -1.53 -25.19 6.08
N ILE A 104 -0.31 -24.68 6.36
CA ILE A 104 0.89 -25.51 6.57
C ILE A 104 0.72 -26.41 7.78
N LEU A 105 0.24 -25.87 8.90
CA LEU A 105 -0.01 -26.67 10.11
C LEU A 105 -1.05 -27.77 9.84
N PHE A 106 -2.13 -27.44 9.11
CA PHE A 106 -3.14 -28.43 8.74
C PHE A 106 -2.55 -29.56 7.88
N GLY A 107 -1.68 -29.23 6.92
CA GLY A 107 -0.96 -30.22 6.13
C GLY A 107 -0.02 -31.10 6.94
N MET A 108 0.55 -30.62 8.05
CA MET A 108 1.38 -31.46 8.94
C MET A 108 0.57 -32.56 9.61
N PHE A 109 -0.72 -32.30 9.95
CA PHE A 109 -1.63 -33.30 10.53
C PHE A 109 -2.24 -34.24 9.49
N TYR A 110 -2.51 -33.71 8.30
CA TYR A 110 -3.17 -34.43 7.19
C TYR A 110 -2.25 -34.51 5.98
N LYS A 111 -1.26 -35.40 6.01
CA LYS A 111 -0.20 -35.49 4.98
C LYS A 111 -0.73 -35.65 3.56
N GLU A 112 -1.86 -36.29 3.36
CA GLU A 112 -2.46 -36.47 2.04
C GLU A 112 -2.84 -35.17 1.37
N ILE A 113 -3.20 -34.14 2.14
CA ILE A 113 -3.59 -32.82 1.62
C ILE A 113 -2.39 -32.08 1.03
N GLN A 114 -1.17 -32.33 1.52
CA GLN A 114 0.05 -31.66 1.03
C GLN A 114 0.31 -31.89 -0.46
N TYR A 115 -0.17 -33.00 -1.00
CA TYR A 115 -0.01 -33.35 -2.41
C TYR A 115 -1.11 -32.74 -3.31
N THR A 116 -2.10 -32.09 -2.72
CA THR A 116 -3.16 -31.46 -3.52
C THR A 116 -2.69 -30.13 -4.10
N TYR A 117 -3.06 -29.89 -5.36
CA TYR A 117 -2.78 -28.62 -6.04
C TYR A 117 -3.29 -27.41 -5.25
N ILE A 118 -4.50 -27.51 -4.70
CA ILE A 118 -5.14 -26.43 -3.92
C ILE A 118 -4.30 -26.03 -2.71
N TYR A 119 -3.78 -27.02 -1.94
CA TYR A 119 -2.91 -26.75 -0.78
C TYR A 119 -1.69 -25.91 -1.15
N GLN A 120 -0.97 -26.32 -2.20
CA GLN A 120 0.21 -25.62 -2.65
C GLN A 120 -0.13 -24.20 -3.12
N VAL A 121 -1.17 -24.05 -3.94
CA VAL A 121 -1.57 -22.75 -4.49
C VAL A 121 -2.01 -21.79 -3.40
N VAL A 122 -2.76 -22.23 -2.39
CA VAL A 122 -3.18 -21.38 -1.27
C VAL A 122 -1.96 -20.83 -0.51
N ILE A 123 -0.97 -21.70 -0.22
CA ILE A 123 0.25 -21.27 0.48
C ILE A 123 1.03 -20.28 -0.38
N TYR A 124 1.34 -20.63 -1.63
CA TYR A 124 2.13 -19.78 -2.52
C TYR A 124 1.47 -18.44 -2.79
N ALA A 125 0.16 -18.42 -3.05
CA ALA A 125 -0.56 -17.18 -3.31
C ALA A 125 -0.52 -16.24 -2.10
N ASN A 126 -0.79 -16.74 -0.88
CA ASN A 126 -0.75 -15.93 0.32
C ASN A 126 0.67 -15.45 0.66
N LEU A 127 1.68 -16.32 0.53
CA LEU A 127 3.08 -15.91 0.74
C LEU A 127 3.50 -14.86 -0.29
N LEU A 128 3.14 -15.05 -1.57
CA LEU A 128 3.45 -14.08 -2.63
C LEU A 128 2.83 -12.72 -2.33
N ILE A 129 1.54 -12.68 -1.99
CA ILE A 129 0.84 -11.43 -1.66
C ILE A 129 1.48 -10.76 -0.45
N ALA A 130 1.78 -11.52 0.62
CA ALA A 130 2.40 -10.98 1.83
C ALA A 130 3.79 -10.41 1.55
N LEU A 131 4.66 -11.19 0.90
CA LEU A 131 6.04 -10.78 0.60
C LEU A 131 6.07 -9.57 -0.33
N PHE A 132 5.23 -9.58 -1.38
CA PHE A 132 5.14 -8.48 -2.32
C PHE A 132 4.68 -7.18 -1.64
N ASN A 133 3.67 -7.26 -0.76
CA ASN A 133 3.19 -6.10 -0.03
C ASN A 133 4.16 -5.62 1.07
N LEU A 134 5.05 -6.48 1.58
CA LEU A 134 6.09 -6.09 2.54
C LEU A 134 7.31 -5.42 1.90
N ILE A 135 7.43 -5.42 0.56
CA ILE A 135 8.49 -4.68 -0.13
C ILE A 135 8.39 -3.20 0.22
N PRO A 136 9.50 -2.53 0.59
CA PRO A 136 9.49 -1.14 1.03
C PRO A 136 9.35 -0.16 -0.15
N ILE A 137 8.36 -0.37 -1.00
CA ILE A 137 7.98 0.50 -2.12
C ILE A 137 6.65 1.16 -1.78
N TYR A 138 6.62 2.48 -1.68
CA TYR A 138 5.37 3.21 -1.52
C TYR A 138 4.63 3.28 -2.87
N PRO A 139 3.32 2.98 -2.98
CA PRO A 139 2.30 2.96 -1.91
C PRO A 139 1.99 1.57 -1.30
N MET A 140 2.82 0.55 -1.49
CA MET A 140 2.63 -0.77 -0.87
C MET A 140 2.72 -0.70 0.66
N ASP A 141 2.26 -1.73 1.35
CA ASP A 141 2.18 -1.70 2.81
C ASP A 141 3.54 -1.59 3.48
N GLY A 142 4.56 -2.30 2.99
CA GLY A 142 5.94 -2.15 3.44
C GLY A 142 6.47 -0.73 3.30
N GLY A 143 6.14 -0.05 2.19
CA GLY A 143 6.46 1.36 2.00
C GLY A 143 5.68 2.29 2.93
N ARG A 144 4.41 1.94 3.24
CA ARG A 144 3.59 2.69 4.23
C ARG A 144 4.17 2.54 5.63
N VAL A 145 4.49 1.30 6.05
CA VAL A 145 5.14 1.02 7.34
C VAL A 145 6.44 1.79 7.45
N LEU A 146 7.31 1.69 6.45
CA LEU A 146 8.58 2.42 6.40
C LEU A 146 8.37 3.92 6.58
N LYS A 147 7.41 4.51 5.85
CA LYS A 147 7.10 5.93 5.93
C LYS A 147 6.64 6.35 7.33
N GLU A 148 5.74 5.60 7.96
CA GLU A 148 5.23 5.94 9.29
C GLU A 148 6.31 5.78 10.38
N VAL A 149 7.17 4.75 10.29
CA VAL A 149 8.32 4.57 11.18
C VAL A 149 9.32 5.72 11.02
N LEU A 150 9.69 6.05 9.79
CA LEU A 150 10.58 7.19 9.52
C LEU A 150 9.96 8.52 9.96
N HIS A 151 8.63 8.65 9.90
CA HIS A 151 7.93 9.84 10.37
C HIS A 151 8.08 10.04 11.89
N ILE A 152 8.05 8.94 12.65
CA ILE A 152 8.27 8.98 14.11
C ILE A 152 9.70 9.42 14.43
N ILE A 153 10.70 8.96 13.64
CA ILE A 153 12.12 9.18 13.92
C ILE A 153 12.60 10.55 13.40
N PHE A 154 12.27 10.88 12.16
CA PHE A 154 12.85 12.03 11.44
C PHE A 154 11.86 13.16 11.16
N GLY A 155 10.59 13.00 11.51
CA GLY A 155 9.52 13.95 11.19
C GLY A 155 9.05 13.87 9.72
N LYS A 156 7.88 14.48 9.43
CA LYS A 156 7.12 14.34 8.18
C LYS A 156 7.93 14.60 6.90
N LYS A 157 8.68 15.71 6.84
CA LYS A 157 9.39 16.11 5.61
C LYS A 157 10.54 15.17 5.25
N LYS A 158 11.37 14.78 6.24
CA LYS A 158 12.51 13.88 6.04
C LYS A 158 12.04 12.46 5.77
N ALA A 159 11.05 11.96 6.51
CA ALA A 159 10.46 10.65 6.31
C ALA A 159 10.01 10.43 4.87
N TYR A 160 9.28 11.38 4.32
CA TYR A 160 8.81 11.29 2.95
C TYR A 160 9.96 11.21 1.93
N LYS A 161 10.98 12.09 2.08
CA LYS A 161 12.14 12.09 1.19
C LYS A 161 12.91 10.77 1.24
N VAL A 162 13.15 10.24 2.44
CA VAL A 162 13.88 8.98 2.64
C VAL A 162 13.07 7.80 2.09
N THR A 163 11.77 7.72 2.41
CA THR A 163 10.88 6.68 1.84
C THR A 163 10.91 6.70 0.32
N TYR A 164 10.83 7.87 -0.29
CA TYR A 164 10.88 8.00 -1.74
C TYR A 164 12.20 7.48 -2.33
N ILE A 165 13.35 7.84 -1.73
CA ILE A 165 14.65 7.36 -2.18
C ILE A 165 14.73 5.83 -2.08
N ILE A 166 14.32 5.26 -0.94
CA ILE A 166 14.32 3.81 -0.73
C ILE A 166 13.40 3.12 -1.73
N SER A 167 12.15 3.58 -1.88
CA SER A 167 11.18 3.03 -2.83
C SER A 167 11.74 3.00 -4.25
N LYS A 168 12.30 4.12 -4.70
CA LYS A 168 12.89 4.22 -6.04
C LYS A 168 14.08 3.28 -6.23
N THR A 169 14.99 3.20 -5.24
CA THR A 169 16.15 2.30 -5.30
C THR A 169 15.71 0.84 -5.37
N VAL A 170 14.76 0.43 -4.52
CA VAL A 170 14.23 -0.93 -4.53
C VAL A 170 13.52 -1.25 -5.84
N LEU A 171 12.76 -0.29 -6.39
CA LEU A 171 12.08 -0.48 -7.68
C LEU A 171 13.08 -0.64 -8.84
N ILE A 172 14.19 0.11 -8.85
CA ILE A 172 15.28 -0.07 -9.82
C ILE A 172 15.89 -1.46 -9.68
N LEU A 173 16.20 -1.90 -8.47
CA LEU A 173 16.74 -3.24 -8.22
C LEU A 173 15.78 -4.34 -8.68
N LEU A 174 14.48 -4.21 -8.38
CA LEU A 174 13.45 -5.14 -8.87
C LEU A 174 13.37 -5.15 -10.40
N THR A 175 13.50 -4.00 -11.04
CA THR A 175 13.51 -3.91 -12.52
C THR A 175 14.71 -4.64 -13.10
N MET A 176 15.90 -4.50 -12.51
CA MET A 176 17.11 -5.22 -12.95
C MET A 176 16.94 -6.75 -12.78
N LEU A 177 16.47 -7.19 -11.59
CA LEU A 177 16.22 -8.61 -11.33
C LEU A 177 15.16 -9.19 -12.27
N SER A 178 14.09 -8.43 -12.53
CA SER A 178 13.02 -8.84 -13.44
C SER A 178 13.49 -8.94 -14.88
N SER A 179 14.41 -8.08 -15.31
CA SER A 179 15.01 -8.15 -16.66
C SER A 179 15.77 -9.46 -16.86
N ILE A 180 16.50 -9.91 -15.83
CA ILE A 180 17.19 -11.20 -15.84
C ILE A 180 16.17 -12.35 -15.82
N ALA A 181 15.16 -12.28 -14.93
CA ALA A 181 14.13 -13.31 -14.78
C ALA A 181 13.34 -13.54 -16.08
N ILE A 182 13.04 -12.48 -16.84
CA ILE A 182 12.32 -12.57 -18.12
C ILE A 182 13.10 -13.40 -19.14
N LEU A 183 14.43 -13.30 -19.20
CA LEU A 183 15.27 -14.07 -20.10
C LEU A 183 15.16 -15.58 -19.85
N TYR A 184 14.92 -15.98 -18.61
CA TYR A 184 14.80 -17.40 -18.22
C TYR A 184 13.34 -17.90 -18.23
N ILE A 185 12.40 -17.10 -17.78
CA ILE A 185 11.00 -17.53 -17.56
C ILE A 185 10.12 -17.24 -18.78
N HIS A 186 10.55 -16.33 -19.67
CA HIS A 186 9.81 -15.91 -20.89
C HIS A 186 8.36 -15.44 -20.60
N ASN A 187 8.11 -14.87 -19.39
CA ASN A 187 6.77 -14.47 -18.98
C ASN A 187 6.61 -12.94 -19.04
N ILE A 188 5.81 -12.48 -20.00
CA ILE A 188 5.52 -11.05 -20.22
C ILE A 188 4.77 -10.42 -19.04
N ALA A 189 4.05 -11.20 -18.22
CA ALA A 189 3.32 -10.67 -17.07
C ALA A 189 4.24 -9.94 -16.07
N ILE A 190 5.51 -10.38 -15.95
CA ILE A 190 6.50 -9.72 -15.08
C ILE A 190 6.75 -8.28 -15.52
N LEU A 191 6.86 -8.02 -16.82
CA LEU A 191 7.02 -6.66 -17.37
C LEU A 191 5.85 -5.76 -17.01
N ILE A 192 4.65 -6.30 -17.12
CA ILE A 192 3.43 -5.53 -16.85
C ILE A 192 3.33 -5.17 -15.37
N ILE A 193 3.68 -6.09 -14.47
CA ILE A 193 3.73 -5.84 -13.02
C ILE A 193 4.75 -4.74 -12.72
N ILE A 194 5.95 -4.80 -13.27
CA ILE A 194 6.99 -3.78 -13.07
C ILE A 194 6.55 -2.43 -13.64
N ALA A 195 5.98 -2.39 -14.85
CA ALA A 195 5.45 -1.17 -15.44
C ALA A 195 4.33 -0.55 -14.58
N TYR A 196 3.48 -1.41 -13.99
CA TYR A 196 2.43 -0.96 -13.08
C TYR A 196 3.01 -0.38 -11.78
N LEU A 197 4.05 -0.98 -11.21
CA LEU A 197 4.75 -0.44 -10.03
C LEU A 197 5.37 0.94 -10.32
N TRP A 198 6.03 1.11 -11.48
CA TRP A 198 6.54 2.41 -11.92
C TRP A 198 5.42 3.44 -12.08
N TYR A 199 4.29 3.03 -12.64
CA TYR A 199 3.12 3.88 -12.75
C TYR A 199 2.62 4.34 -11.36
N LEU A 200 2.50 3.44 -10.38
CA LEU A 200 2.07 3.76 -9.02
C LEU A 200 3.04 4.75 -8.34
N GLU A 201 4.34 4.53 -8.48
CA GLU A 201 5.39 5.43 -7.96
C GLU A 201 5.23 6.84 -8.55
N ILE A 202 5.10 6.96 -9.88
CA ILE A 202 4.94 8.25 -10.57
C ILE A 202 3.66 8.98 -10.10
N VAL A 203 2.55 8.26 -9.97
CA VAL A 203 1.28 8.84 -9.49
C VAL A 203 1.45 9.42 -8.09
N GLU A 204 2.13 8.69 -7.20
CA GLU A 204 2.30 9.13 -5.82
C GLU A 204 3.26 10.33 -5.71
N ILE A 205 4.32 10.38 -6.50
CA ILE A 205 5.20 11.54 -6.59
C ILE A 205 4.42 12.79 -7.03
N ARG A 206 3.56 12.65 -8.05
CA ARG A 206 2.71 13.76 -8.51
C ARG A 206 1.75 14.25 -7.42
N ARG A 207 1.16 13.33 -6.65
CA ARG A 207 0.29 13.65 -5.51
C ARG A 207 1.05 14.41 -4.43
N TYR A 208 2.26 13.96 -4.09
CA TYR A 208 3.09 14.63 -3.11
C TYR A 208 3.49 16.04 -3.53
N ASN A 209 4.00 16.19 -4.75
CA ASN A 209 4.39 17.49 -5.26
C ASN A 209 3.21 18.48 -5.28
N ARG A 210 2.01 18.01 -5.64
CA ARG A 210 0.80 18.82 -5.60
C ARG A 210 0.47 19.28 -4.17
N ARG A 211 0.50 18.37 -3.18
CA ARG A 211 0.26 18.72 -1.76
C ARG A 211 1.29 19.73 -1.26
N ARG A 212 2.56 19.52 -1.56
CA ARG A 212 3.65 20.42 -1.18
C ARG A 212 3.48 21.82 -1.76
N ASN A 213 3.02 21.91 -3.02
CA ASN A 213 2.78 23.21 -3.65
C ASN A 213 1.59 23.93 -3.00
N ILE A 214 0.52 23.21 -2.66
CA ILE A 214 -0.62 23.76 -1.92
C ILE A 214 -0.18 24.25 -0.54
N GLU A 215 0.60 23.47 0.23
CA GLU A 215 1.13 23.88 1.54
C GLU A 215 1.98 25.18 1.42
N LYS A 216 2.80 25.31 0.37
CA LYS A 216 3.59 26.53 0.13
C LYS A 216 2.69 27.74 -0.21
N LEU A 217 1.65 27.54 -1.01
CA LEU A 217 0.72 28.61 -1.35
C LEU A 217 -0.04 29.09 -0.10
N ILE A 218 -0.55 28.18 0.73
CA ILE A 218 -1.21 28.53 1.99
C ILE A 218 -0.29 29.35 2.89
N SER A 219 0.96 28.88 3.12
CA SER A 219 1.91 29.60 3.95
C SER A 219 2.28 30.98 3.39
N SER A 220 2.29 31.15 2.07
CA SER A 220 2.55 32.46 1.43
C SER A 220 1.38 33.43 1.59
N ILE A 221 0.15 32.92 1.62
CA ILE A 221 -1.08 33.72 1.86
C ILE A 221 -1.13 34.15 3.33
N GLU A 222 -0.93 33.24 4.28
CA GLU A 222 -0.88 33.53 5.71
C GLU A 222 0.17 34.60 6.03
N ASN A 223 1.38 34.48 5.46
CA ASN A 223 2.43 35.49 5.66
C ASN A 223 2.04 36.86 5.09
N LYS A 224 1.32 36.91 3.96
CA LYS A 224 0.82 38.18 3.41
C LYS A 224 -0.28 38.80 4.28
N GLU A 225 -1.21 38.01 4.80
CA GLU A 225 -2.23 38.49 5.72
C GLU A 225 -1.63 39.07 7.00
N HIS A 226 -0.63 38.38 7.61
CA HIS A 226 0.07 38.91 8.76
C HIS A 226 0.78 40.24 8.46
N SER A 227 1.44 40.35 7.32
CA SER A 227 2.12 41.60 6.93
C SER A 227 1.16 42.76 6.67
N LEU A 228 -0.07 42.50 6.19
CA LEU A 228 -1.12 43.52 6.01
C LEU A 228 -1.71 43.96 7.35
N ILE A 229 -1.95 43.04 8.29
CA ILE A 229 -2.46 43.36 9.62
C ILE A 229 -1.44 44.21 10.38
N ASP A 230 -0.16 43.84 10.36
CA ASP A 230 0.91 44.62 11.01
C ASP A 230 1.04 46.04 10.42
N SER A 231 0.83 46.19 9.11
CA SER A 231 0.87 47.52 8.46
C SER A 231 -0.35 48.38 8.76
N THR A 232 -1.50 47.79 9.11
CA THR A 232 -2.73 48.53 9.49
C THR A 232 -2.76 48.90 10.98
N THR A 233 -2.10 48.12 11.85
CA THR A 233 -2.01 48.41 13.29
C THR A 233 -0.89 49.39 13.64
N ALA A 234 0.05 49.67 12.71
CA ALA A 234 1.14 50.62 12.91
C ALA A 234 0.77 52.07 12.47
N LYS A 235 -0.43 52.33 12.04
CA LYS A 235 -1.00 53.65 11.76
C LYS A 235 -1.96 54.07 12.84
#